data_ce21b4a3bba6b72ce68ff1db413fafa4
#
_entry.id   ce21b4a3bba6b72ce68ff1db413fafa4
#
_cell.length_a   1.000
_cell.length_b   1.000
_cell.length_c   1.000
_cell.angle_alpha   90.00
_cell.angle_beta   90.00
_cell.angle_gamma   90.00
#
_symmetry.space_group_name_H-M   'P 1'
#
loop_
_entity.id
_entity.type
_entity.pdbx_description
1 polymer ?
#
loop_
_entity_poly.entity_id
_entity_poly.type
_entity_poly.pdbx_seq_one_letter_code
_entity_poly.pdbx_strand_id
1 'polypeptide(L)'
;MKKLFVMSFTVLFSLFLAVPAFAGEEPQNLDDLSNLGEIIYQDDEITVRDFGNDPVISNIITEDPNSVIAEENAGIKPQVVGPGGRAVVTAGDYGRTIYWTVRPNTLWPYHFEGKVKLRYYSGFKRDAPVGGMGALGSSLSGAVHMNKNNGGYATLTGTAYSLDFSKYKVLPGAGTSF
;
A
#
# COMPACT_ATOMS: atom_id res chain seq x y z
N MET A 1 -54.35 -12.45 -12.39
CA MET A 1 -53.42 -12.56 -11.25
C MET A 1 -51.96 -12.76 -11.67
N LYS A 2 -51.58 -13.60 -12.65
CA LYS A 2 -50.19 -13.82 -13.08
C LYS A 2 -49.45 -12.57 -13.61
N LYS A 3 -50.15 -11.67 -14.32
CA LYS A 3 -49.53 -10.44 -14.89
C LYS A 3 -49.18 -9.39 -13.82
N LEU A 4 -49.96 -9.32 -12.73
CA LEU A 4 -49.66 -8.38 -11.63
C LEU A 4 -48.41 -8.79 -10.83
N PHE A 5 -48.17 -10.09 -10.71
CA PHE A 5 -47.00 -10.63 -9.99
C PHE A 5 -45.67 -10.37 -10.72
N VAL A 6 -45.70 -10.46 -12.08
CA VAL A 6 -44.51 -10.16 -12.89
C VAL A 6 -44.14 -8.68 -12.82
N MET A 7 -45.14 -7.78 -12.81
CA MET A 7 -44.89 -6.34 -12.74
C MET A 7 -44.35 -5.91 -11.38
N SER A 8 -44.85 -6.53 -10.30
CA SER A 8 -44.33 -6.28 -8.92
C SER A 8 -42.89 -6.77 -8.75
N PHE A 9 -42.51 -7.90 -9.36
CA PHE A 9 -41.16 -8.43 -9.28
C PHE A 9 -40.13 -7.58 -10.05
N THR A 10 -40.53 -7.02 -11.20
CA THR A 10 -39.67 -6.14 -12.00
C THR A 10 -39.38 -4.81 -11.28
N VAL A 11 -40.36 -4.24 -10.58
CA VAL A 11 -40.18 -3.01 -9.79
C VAL A 11 -39.28 -3.27 -8.55
N LEU A 12 -39.43 -4.43 -7.92
CA LEU A 12 -38.58 -4.80 -6.78
C LEU A 12 -37.11 -5.00 -7.19
N PHE A 13 -36.89 -5.62 -8.35
CA PHE A 13 -35.53 -5.85 -8.86
C PHE A 13 -34.82 -4.57 -9.29
N SER A 14 -35.54 -3.56 -9.82
CA SER A 14 -34.95 -2.27 -10.18
C SER A 14 -34.55 -1.41 -8.98
N LEU A 15 -35.16 -1.60 -7.80
CA LEU A 15 -34.77 -0.91 -6.58
C LEU A 15 -33.44 -1.41 -5.99
N PHE A 16 -33.05 -2.66 -6.28
CA PHE A 16 -31.78 -3.21 -5.83
C PHE A 16 -30.57 -2.76 -6.68
N LEU A 17 -30.79 -2.18 -7.86
CA LEU A 17 -29.71 -1.69 -8.73
C LEU A 17 -29.34 -0.22 -8.51
N ALA A 18 -30.07 0.49 -7.67
CA ALA A 18 -29.72 1.84 -7.23
C ALA A 18 -28.69 1.76 -6.07
N VAL A 19 -27.52 1.22 -6.34
CA VAL A 19 -26.34 1.42 -5.47
C VAL A 19 -25.96 2.89 -5.67
N PRO A 20 -26.00 3.75 -4.64
CA PRO A 20 -25.45 5.08 -4.75
C PRO A 20 -23.97 4.89 -5.10
N ALA A 21 -23.58 5.24 -6.32
CA ALA A 21 -22.19 5.45 -6.65
C ALA A 21 -21.73 6.66 -5.80
N PHE A 22 -21.12 6.40 -4.66
CA PHE A 22 -20.28 7.38 -4.00
C PHE A 22 -19.07 7.56 -4.94
N ALA A 23 -19.19 8.50 -5.89
CA ALA A 23 -18.08 9.03 -6.63
C ALA A 23 -17.28 9.89 -5.61
N GLY A 24 -16.49 9.25 -4.76
CA GLY A 24 -15.37 9.90 -4.12
C GLY A 24 -14.40 10.32 -5.25
N GLU A 25 -13.85 11.50 -5.18
CA GLU A 25 -12.78 11.89 -6.10
C GLU A 25 -11.66 10.84 -5.99
N GLU A 26 -11.20 10.34 -7.14
CA GLU A 26 -10.06 9.41 -7.15
C GLU A 26 -8.81 10.15 -6.65
N PRO A 27 -8.00 9.53 -5.78
CA PRO A 27 -6.79 10.15 -5.26
C PRO A 27 -5.84 10.46 -6.43
N GLN A 28 -5.23 11.65 -6.42
CA GLN A 28 -4.34 12.12 -7.48
C GLN A 28 -2.88 12.25 -7.03
N ASN A 29 -2.64 12.29 -5.73
CA ASN A 29 -1.31 12.47 -5.14
C ASN A 29 -1.17 11.73 -3.81
N LEU A 30 0.04 11.72 -3.22
CA LEU A 30 0.30 11.03 -1.95
C LEU A 30 -0.50 11.60 -0.77
N ASP A 31 -0.77 12.90 -0.75
CA ASP A 31 -1.47 13.53 0.37
C ASP A 31 -2.93 13.06 0.44
N ASP A 32 -3.54 12.76 -0.71
CA ASP A 32 -4.89 12.21 -0.79
C ASP A 32 -4.99 10.81 -0.17
N LEU A 33 -3.87 10.08 -0.10
CA LEU A 33 -3.81 8.71 0.42
C LEU A 33 -3.79 8.63 1.95
N SER A 34 -3.48 9.72 2.65
CA SER A 34 -3.19 9.71 4.09
C SER A 34 -4.29 9.10 4.96
N ASN A 35 -5.55 9.23 4.55
CA ASN A 35 -6.73 8.74 5.27
C ASN A 35 -7.42 7.53 4.63
N LEU A 36 -6.88 7.04 3.51
CA LEU A 36 -7.44 5.88 2.81
C LEU A 36 -6.99 4.55 3.43
N GLY A 37 -7.63 3.47 3.01
CA GLY A 37 -7.30 2.11 3.38
C GLY A 37 -7.81 1.67 4.75
N GLU A 38 -7.69 0.36 5.00
CA GLU A 38 -8.06 -0.28 6.25
C GLU A 38 -6.93 -0.16 7.28
N ILE A 39 -7.25 0.20 8.52
CA ILE A 39 -6.27 0.19 9.61
C ILE A 39 -6.05 -1.26 10.04
N ILE A 40 -4.84 -1.78 9.80
CA ILE A 40 -4.46 -3.14 10.16
C ILE A 40 -3.65 -3.22 11.46
N TYR A 41 -3.07 -2.09 11.88
CA TYR A 41 -2.37 -1.95 13.16
C TYR A 41 -2.36 -0.50 13.61
N GLN A 42 -2.53 -0.26 14.90
CA GLN A 42 -2.45 1.08 15.50
C GLN A 42 -1.96 1.00 16.94
N ASP A 43 -1.09 1.92 17.31
CA ASP A 43 -0.70 2.19 18.71
C ASP A 43 -0.45 3.69 18.92
N ASP A 44 0.14 4.08 20.06
CA ASP A 44 0.38 5.48 20.40
C ASP A 44 1.39 6.18 19.48
N GLU A 45 2.18 5.41 18.71
CA GLU A 45 3.29 5.94 17.90
C GLU A 45 3.04 5.85 16.41
N ILE A 46 2.36 4.81 15.95
CA ILE A 46 2.14 4.55 14.52
C ILE A 46 0.73 4.07 14.22
N THR A 47 0.26 4.38 13.02
CA THR A 47 -0.93 3.78 12.41
C THR A 47 -0.52 3.14 11.08
N VAL A 48 -0.82 1.87 10.90
CA VAL A 48 -0.54 1.13 9.66
C VAL A 48 -1.83 0.87 8.90
N ARG A 49 -1.84 1.22 7.62
CA ARG A 49 -2.98 1.04 6.72
C ARG A 49 -2.60 0.11 5.57
N ASP A 50 -3.55 -0.73 5.19
CA ASP A 50 -3.51 -1.53 3.96
C ASP A 50 -4.43 -0.88 2.92
N PHE A 51 -3.91 -0.62 1.73
CA PHE A 51 -4.67 -0.12 0.58
C PHE A 51 -5.11 -1.27 -0.35
N GLY A 52 -4.70 -2.49 -0.03
CA GLY A 52 -4.93 -3.63 -0.90
C GLY A 52 -4.16 -3.55 -2.22
N ASN A 53 -4.77 -4.08 -3.26
CA ASN A 53 -4.17 -4.18 -4.59
C ASN A 53 -4.75 -3.16 -5.60
N ASP A 54 -5.12 -1.99 -5.14
CA ASP A 54 -5.61 -0.91 -5.99
C ASP A 54 -4.50 -0.40 -6.94
N PRO A 55 -4.67 -0.48 -8.27
CA PRO A 55 -3.67 -0.05 -9.23
C PRO A 55 -3.49 1.47 -9.27
N VAL A 56 -4.51 2.27 -8.97
CA VAL A 56 -4.43 3.74 -8.95
C VAL A 56 -3.50 4.14 -7.81
N ILE A 57 -3.73 3.64 -6.60
CA ILE A 57 -2.91 3.94 -5.43
C ILE A 57 -1.46 3.47 -5.64
N SER A 58 -1.26 2.27 -6.17
CA SER A 58 0.09 1.75 -6.39
C SER A 58 0.86 2.57 -7.44
N ASN A 59 0.19 3.13 -8.45
CA ASN A 59 0.80 4.02 -9.44
C ASN A 59 1.19 5.36 -8.82
N ILE A 60 0.32 5.99 -8.03
CA ILE A 60 0.64 7.24 -7.31
C ILE A 60 1.91 7.06 -6.47
N ILE A 61 2.01 5.99 -5.68
CA ILE A 61 3.20 5.72 -4.85
C ILE A 61 4.45 5.50 -5.71
N THR A 62 4.29 4.84 -6.85
CA THR A 62 5.41 4.45 -7.72
C THR A 62 5.94 5.62 -8.55
N GLU A 63 5.06 6.51 -9.01
CA GLU A 63 5.37 7.63 -9.91
C GLU A 63 5.70 8.93 -9.15
N ASP A 64 5.64 8.91 -7.81
CA ASP A 64 6.00 10.07 -7.01
C ASP A 64 7.44 10.53 -7.29
N PRO A 65 7.67 11.82 -7.58
CA PRO A 65 9.02 12.35 -7.87
C PRO A 65 10.03 12.09 -6.75
N ASN A 66 9.58 12.05 -5.49
CA ASN A 66 10.45 11.77 -4.35
C ASN A 66 10.90 10.29 -4.32
N SER A 67 10.18 9.40 -4.98
CA SER A 67 10.60 8.00 -5.15
C SER A 67 11.82 7.87 -6.08
N VAL A 68 12.12 8.90 -6.88
CA VAL A 68 13.19 8.90 -7.89
C VAL A 68 14.42 9.70 -7.42
N ILE A 69 14.23 10.78 -6.65
CA ILE A 69 15.29 11.76 -6.32
C ILE A 69 16.24 11.28 -5.22
N ALA A 70 15.85 10.32 -4.38
CA ALA A 70 16.69 9.82 -3.29
C ALA A 70 17.92 9.00 -3.75
N GLU A 71 18.10 8.77 -5.05
CA GLU A 71 19.19 7.94 -5.58
C GLU A 71 20.58 8.55 -5.42
N GLU A 72 20.70 9.88 -5.23
CA GLU A 72 22.00 10.56 -5.38
C GLU A 72 22.80 10.76 -4.08
N ASN A 73 22.17 10.77 -2.89
CA ASN A 73 22.82 11.32 -1.69
C ASN A 73 23.03 10.38 -0.48
N ALA A 74 22.48 9.15 -0.43
CA ALA A 74 22.55 8.37 0.82
C ALA A 74 22.72 6.84 0.66
N GLY A 75 22.89 6.31 -0.54
CA GLY A 75 22.93 4.85 -0.73
C GLY A 75 21.60 4.14 -0.43
N ILE A 76 20.54 4.91 -0.22
CA ILE A 76 19.17 4.42 0.00
C ILE A 76 18.44 4.48 -1.34
N LYS A 77 17.87 3.36 -1.75
CA LYS A 77 17.12 3.26 -3.00
C LYS A 77 15.64 3.18 -2.71
N PRO A 78 14.85 4.22 -3.03
CA PRO A 78 13.40 4.22 -2.81
C PRO A 78 12.70 3.15 -3.64
N GLN A 79 13.27 2.81 -4.79
CA GLN A 79 12.78 1.74 -5.65
C GLN A 79 13.86 0.69 -5.89
N VAL A 80 13.51 -0.58 -5.70
CA VAL A 80 14.39 -1.72 -6.00
C VAL A 80 13.65 -2.73 -6.87
N VAL A 81 14.30 -3.15 -7.96
CA VAL A 81 13.82 -4.17 -8.89
C VAL A 81 14.82 -5.32 -8.93
N GLY A 82 14.34 -6.55 -8.90
CA GLY A 82 15.19 -7.73 -8.97
C GLY A 82 14.40 -9.02 -9.25
N PRO A 83 15.04 -10.18 -9.11
CA PRO A 83 14.40 -11.47 -9.42
C PRO A 83 13.13 -11.74 -8.61
N GLY A 84 13.03 -11.20 -7.39
CA GLY A 84 11.84 -11.35 -6.53
C GLY A 84 10.69 -10.41 -6.89
N GLY A 85 10.90 -9.42 -7.75
CA GLY A 85 9.91 -8.42 -8.12
C GLY A 85 10.38 -7.00 -7.88
N ARG A 86 9.43 -6.09 -7.62
CA ARG A 86 9.66 -4.65 -7.40
C ARG A 86 9.16 -4.26 -6.01
N ALA A 87 9.88 -3.37 -5.36
CA ALA A 87 9.45 -2.70 -4.13
C ALA A 87 9.73 -1.21 -4.24
N VAL A 88 8.82 -0.39 -3.72
CA VAL A 88 8.94 1.07 -3.65
C VAL A 88 8.61 1.52 -2.24
N VAL A 89 9.34 2.50 -1.74
CA VAL A 89 9.09 3.17 -0.46
C VAL A 89 9.31 4.66 -0.66
N THR A 90 8.32 5.47 -0.33
CA THR A 90 8.41 6.93 -0.43
C THR A 90 7.84 7.59 0.83
N ALA A 91 8.30 8.79 1.15
CA ALA A 91 7.78 9.59 2.26
C ALA A 91 6.87 10.69 1.73
N GLY A 92 5.71 10.85 2.33
CA GLY A 92 4.76 11.93 2.09
C GLY A 92 4.29 12.56 3.39
N ASP A 93 3.33 13.48 3.30
CA ASP A 93 2.79 14.20 4.45
C ASP A 93 3.91 14.83 5.32
N TYR A 94 4.78 15.59 4.66
CA TYR A 94 5.95 16.24 5.30
C TYR A 94 6.83 15.26 6.10
N GLY A 95 6.99 14.02 5.59
CA GLY A 95 7.76 12.96 6.23
C GLY A 95 7.05 12.26 7.39
N ARG A 96 5.75 12.46 7.58
CA ARG A 96 4.97 11.77 8.63
C ARG A 96 4.40 10.43 8.18
N THR A 97 4.31 10.22 6.89
CA THR A 97 3.72 8.99 6.34
C THR A 97 4.70 8.32 5.39
N ILE A 98 4.96 7.05 5.62
CA ILE A 98 5.76 6.21 4.74
C ILE A 98 4.81 5.36 3.92
N TYR A 99 4.75 5.62 2.63
CA TYR A 99 4.01 4.83 1.66
C TYR A 99 4.91 3.72 1.10
N TRP A 100 4.34 2.57 0.88
CA TRP A 100 5.06 1.43 0.33
C TRP A 100 4.19 0.67 -0.68
N THR A 101 4.84 0.07 -1.66
CA THR A 101 4.22 -0.87 -2.58
C THR A 101 5.18 -2.00 -2.91
N VAL A 102 4.63 -3.20 -3.08
CA VAL A 102 5.36 -4.40 -3.50
C VAL A 102 4.62 -5.05 -4.65
N ARG A 103 5.38 -5.49 -5.66
CA ARG A 103 4.89 -6.29 -6.77
C ARG A 103 5.81 -7.49 -6.93
N PRO A 104 5.46 -8.65 -6.34
CA PRO A 104 6.20 -9.89 -6.53
C PRO A 104 6.17 -10.33 -8.00
N ASN A 105 7.21 -11.01 -8.44
CA ASN A 105 7.29 -11.53 -9.81
C ASN A 105 6.50 -12.85 -9.93
N THR A 106 5.20 -12.79 -9.63
CA THR A 106 4.26 -13.92 -9.72
C THR A 106 2.98 -13.50 -10.42
N LEU A 107 2.38 -14.43 -11.16
CA LEU A 107 1.03 -14.31 -11.72
C LEU A 107 -0.03 -14.92 -10.81
N TRP A 108 0.36 -15.60 -9.73
CA TRP A 108 -0.54 -16.21 -8.77
C TRP A 108 -0.96 -15.22 -7.67
N PRO A 109 -2.12 -15.40 -7.05
CA PRO A 109 -2.44 -14.72 -5.80
C PRO A 109 -1.34 -14.97 -4.76
N TYR A 110 -1.05 -13.98 -3.93
CA TYR A 110 0.00 -14.07 -2.93
C TYR A 110 -0.41 -13.39 -1.63
N HIS A 111 0.19 -13.84 -0.54
CA HIS A 111 0.16 -13.16 0.75
C HIS A 111 1.52 -12.54 1.02
N PHE A 112 1.57 -11.25 1.30
CA PHE A 112 2.78 -10.54 1.67
C PHE A 112 2.83 -10.34 3.19
N GLU A 113 3.96 -10.70 3.78
CA GLU A 113 4.27 -10.43 5.18
C GLU A 113 5.58 -9.66 5.27
N GLY A 114 5.53 -8.50 5.90
CA GLY A 114 6.70 -7.64 5.97
C GLY A 114 6.67 -6.67 7.13
N LYS A 115 7.64 -5.78 7.10
CA LYS A 115 7.72 -4.66 8.02
C LYS A 115 8.44 -3.48 7.40
N VAL A 116 7.98 -2.28 7.76
CA VAL A 116 8.68 -1.03 7.55
C VAL A 116 9.49 -0.76 8.82
N LYS A 117 10.82 -0.74 8.66
CA LYS A 117 11.75 -0.43 9.75
C LYS A 117 12.00 1.07 9.79
N LEU A 118 11.52 1.74 10.83
CA LEU A 118 11.76 3.15 11.09
C LEU A 118 12.99 3.30 11.99
N ARG A 119 13.92 4.16 11.58
CA ARG A 119 15.17 4.43 12.30
C ARG A 119 15.37 5.93 12.40
N TYR A 120 15.01 6.49 13.53
CA TYR A 120 15.02 7.94 13.78
C TYR A 120 16.42 8.45 14.08
N TYR A 121 16.71 9.68 13.70
CA TYR A 121 17.98 10.34 14.04
C TYR A 121 18.18 10.50 15.55
N SER A 122 17.12 10.52 16.35
CA SER A 122 17.17 10.48 17.82
C SER A 122 17.70 9.16 18.38
N GLY A 123 17.93 8.15 17.53
CA GLY A 123 18.32 6.79 17.94
C GLY A 123 17.14 5.86 18.25
N PHE A 124 15.91 6.37 18.26
CA PHE A 124 14.72 5.56 18.42
C PHE A 124 14.53 4.62 17.21
N LYS A 125 14.01 3.42 17.46
CA LYS A 125 13.80 2.39 16.45
C LYS A 125 12.41 1.81 16.59
N ARG A 126 11.68 1.71 15.47
CA ARG A 126 10.37 1.08 15.40
C ARG A 126 10.30 0.17 14.19
N ASP A 127 9.69 -0.99 14.35
CA ASP A 127 9.33 -1.88 13.25
C ASP A 127 7.79 -1.91 13.16
N ALA A 128 7.24 -1.42 12.05
CA ALA A 128 5.81 -1.41 11.76
C ALA A 128 5.46 -2.67 10.96
N PRO A 129 4.56 -3.55 11.43
CA PRO A 129 4.11 -4.70 10.65
C PRO A 129 3.31 -4.22 9.44
N VAL A 130 3.59 -4.78 8.27
CA VAL A 130 2.88 -4.48 7.03
C VAL A 130 2.63 -5.78 6.28
N GLY A 131 1.54 -5.84 5.51
CA GLY A 131 1.22 -7.02 4.74
C GLY A 131 -0.20 -6.99 4.21
N GLY A 132 -0.60 -8.03 3.52
CA GLY A 132 -1.93 -8.18 2.94
C GLY A 132 -1.95 -9.21 1.83
N MET A 133 -3.12 -9.34 1.20
CA MET A 133 -3.34 -10.24 0.07
C MET A 133 -3.26 -9.47 -1.24
N GLY A 134 -2.41 -9.95 -2.15
CA GLY A 134 -2.34 -9.45 -3.51
C GLY A 134 -2.94 -10.43 -4.51
N ALA A 135 -3.51 -9.90 -5.60
CA ALA A 135 -4.08 -10.69 -6.69
C ALA A 135 -3.14 -10.74 -7.88
N LEU A 136 -3.38 -11.65 -8.76
CA LEU A 136 -2.80 -11.95 -10.09
C LEU A 136 -1.88 -10.87 -10.68
N GLY A 137 -0.62 -10.85 -10.31
CA GLY A 137 0.36 -9.90 -10.85
C GLY A 137 0.16 -8.44 -10.46
N SER A 138 -0.77 -8.14 -9.55
CA SER A 138 -1.01 -6.79 -9.03
C SER A 138 0.04 -6.39 -7.99
N SER A 139 0.14 -5.09 -7.74
CA SER A 139 0.86 -4.55 -6.60
C SER A 139 -0.02 -4.60 -5.34
N LEU A 140 0.61 -4.76 -4.19
CA LEU A 140 0.02 -4.53 -2.88
C LEU A 140 0.62 -3.26 -2.30
N SER A 141 -0.19 -2.39 -1.73
CA SER A 141 0.24 -1.08 -1.25
C SER A 141 -0.28 -0.80 0.15
N GLY A 142 0.39 0.09 0.86
CA GLY A 142 -0.05 0.54 2.17
C GLY A 142 0.75 1.73 2.68
N ALA A 143 0.42 2.15 3.90
CA ALA A 143 1.06 3.27 4.56
C ALA A 143 1.37 2.99 6.03
N VAL A 144 2.40 3.66 6.53
CA VAL A 144 2.73 3.75 7.95
C VAL A 144 2.76 5.23 8.31
N HIS A 145 1.74 5.68 9.02
CA HIS A 145 1.68 7.04 9.55
C HIS A 145 2.36 7.09 10.92
N MET A 146 3.19 8.11 11.14
CA MET A 146 3.93 8.32 12.38
C MET A 146 3.34 9.52 13.14
N ASN A 147 2.91 9.29 14.38
CA ASN A 147 2.36 10.35 15.23
C ASN A 147 3.41 11.41 15.59
N LYS A 148 4.70 10.99 15.58
CA LYS A 148 5.85 11.88 15.84
C LYS A 148 6.85 11.73 14.71
N ASN A 149 7.27 12.84 14.10
CA ASN A 149 8.34 12.87 13.12
C ASN A 149 9.54 13.62 13.70
N ASN A 150 10.63 12.89 13.91
CA ASN A 150 11.92 13.43 14.34
C ASN A 150 12.99 13.25 13.24
N GLY A 151 12.56 13.00 12.02
CA GLY A 151 13.44 12.64 10.90
C GLY A 151 14.11 11.28 11.07
N GLY A 152 14.45 10.65 9.96
CA GLY A 152 15.09 9.34 9.98
C GLY A 152 15.06 8.63 8.63
N TYR A 153 15.17 7.30 8.72
CA TYR A 153 15.15 6.41 7.55
C TYR A 153 14.10 5.33 7.73
N ALA A 154 13.34 5.07 6.66
CA ALA A 154 12.43 3.95 6.55
C ALA A 154 12.98 2.91 5.56
N THR A 155 12.87 1.64 5.89
CA THR A 155 13.28 0.53 5.00
C THR A 155 12.22 -0.56 5.02
N LEU A 156 11.75 -0.98 3.85
CA LEU A 156 10.81 -2.09 3.69
C LEU A 156 11.56 -3.41 3.61
N THR A 157 11.10 -4.39 4.37
CA THR A 157 11.56 -5.78 4.28
C THR A 157 10.37 -6.72 4.38
N GLY A 158 10.40 -7.85 3.67
CA GLY A 158 9.31 -8.83 3.74
C GLY A 158 9.43 -9.95 2.72
N THR A 159 8.45 -10.83 2.72
CA THR A 159 8.36 -11.95 1.80
C THR A 159 6.92 -12.11 1.31
N ALA A 160 6.74 -12.28 0.03
CA ALA A 160 5.47 -12.68 -0.57
C ALA A 160 5.47 -14.21 -0.74
N TYR A 161 4.42 -14.84 -0.29
CA TYR A 161 4.15 -16.28 -0.40
C TYR A 161 3.06 -16.46 -1.44
N SER A 162 3.40 -17.03 -2.57
CA SER A 162 2.48 -17.27 -3.68
C SER A 162 1.75 -18.60 -3.53
N LEU A 163 0.56 -18.73 -4.13
CA LEU A 163 -0.21 -19.98 -4.09
C LEU A 163 0.47 -21.16 -4.80
N ASP A 164 1.46 -20.91 -5.67
CA ASP A 164 2.32 -21.93 -6.27
C ASP A 164 3.45 -22.38 -5.34
N PHE A 165 3.40 -22.02 -4.05
CA PHE A 165 4.41 -22.26 -3.01
C PHE A 165 5.75 -21.55 -3.22
N SER A 166 5.86 -20.68 -4.22
CA SER A 166 7.05 -19.84 -4.42
C SER A 166 7.11 -18.72 -3.38
N LYS A 167 8.35 -18.29 -3.07
CA LYS A 167 8.62 -17.22 -2.10
C LYS A 167 9.41 -16.12 -2.78
N TYR A 168 8.90 -14.90 -2.69
CA TYR A 168 9.50 -13.71 -3.27
C TYR A 168 9.90 -12.75 -2.16
N LYS A 169 11.20 -12.59 -1.94
CA LYS A 169 11.71 -11.63 -0.96
C LYS A 169 11.73 -10.23 -1.55
N VAL A 170 11.27 -9.27 -0.77
CA VAL A 170 11.53 -7.87 -1.04
C VAL A 170 13.04 -7.63 -0.95
N LEU A 171 13.60 -7.02 -1.99
CA LEU A 171 15.04 -6.79 -2.06
C LEU A 171 15.48 -5.83 -0.94
N PRO A 172 16.57 -6.14 -0.22
CA PRO A 172 17.15 -5.24 0.76
C PRO A 172 17.53 -3.91 0.09
N GLY A 173 17.22 -2.80 0.73
CA GLY A 173 17.60 -1.48 0.27
C GLY A 173 16.48 -0.64 -0.34
N ALA A 174 15.24 -1.15 -0.47
CA ALA A 174 14.10 -0.27 -0.72
C ALA A 174 13.82 0.55 0.54
N GLY A 175 13.97 1.87 0.46
CA GLY A 175 13.80 2.75 1.59
C GLY A 175 13.86 4.23 1.21
N THR A 176 13.53 5.09 2.18
CA THR A 176 13.51 6.54 2.01
C THR A 176 13.91 7.24 3.31
N SER A 177 14.34 8.48 3.21
CA SER A 177 14.45 9.39 4.36
C SER A 177 13.11 10.10 4.62
N PHE A 178 12.87 10.50 5.86
CA PHE A 178 11.67 11.23 6.28
C PHE A 178 11.97 12.27 7.35
#